data_9b9eb9567a8fb1d6a76ba2454ca68767
#
_entry.id   9b9eb9567a8fb1d6a76ba2454ca68767
#
_cell.length_a   1.000
_cell.length_b   1.000
_cell.length_c   1.000
_cell.angle_alpha   90.00
_cell.angle_beta   90.00
_cell.angle_gamma   90.00
#
_symmetry.space_group_name_H-M   'P 1'
#
loop_
_entity.id
_entity.type
_entity.pdbx_description
1 polymer ?
#
loop_
_entity_poly.entity_id
_entity_poly.type
_entity_poly.pdbx_seq_one_letter_code
_entity_poly.pdbx_strand_id
1 'polypeptide(L)'
;MDINLIKNNVIVSVQAMPDEPLYKEECMKAMMQSVMNGGAKVLRVAGTRDVKIAKELGSTVIGITKPDGLPSNWKEIVYITPTTVEAQQLIDAGADIIAFDGTSRPRPNGCKLEDIISLIKENGKLAMADISTLEEGIHCKELGVDIVSTTLSGYTMESLSDSIEPDYELLRLLVEKTNLPVILEGRIWSPEEVTKAFKIGAHAVVIGSAITRPQLITKRFIER
;
A
#
# COMPACT_ATOMS: atom_id res chain seq x y z
N MET A 1 -5.59 -5.42 16.22
CA MET A 1 -5.34 -3.96 16.09
C MET A 1 -6.66 -3.25 15.85
N ASP A 2 -6.87 -2.04 16.40
CA ASP A 2 -8.05 -1.21 16.05
C ASP A 2 -7.75 -0.40 14.78
N ILE A 3 -8.59 -0.56 13.76
CA ILE A 3 -8.47 0.14 12.48
C ILE A 3 -8.61 1.67 12.62
N ASN A 4 -9.28 2.15 13.66
CA ASN A 4 -9.42 3.57 13.90
C ASN A 4 -8.09 4.27 14.22
N LEU A 5 -7.05 3.53 14.59
CA LEU A 5 -5.69 4.09 14.79
C LEU A 5 -5.09 4.69 13.52
N ILE A 6 -5.53 4.26 12.35
CA ILE A 6 -5.06 4.82 11.07
C ILE A 6 -6.02 5.85 10.48
N LYS A 7 -7.19 6.07 11.08
CA LYS A 7 -8.20 7.01 10.57
C LYS A 7 -7.68 8.45 10.55
N ASN A 8 -7.96 9.14 9.43
CA ASN A 8 -7.53 10.53 9.18
C ASN A 8 -5.99 10.73 9.23
N ASN A 9 -5.22 9.66 9.05
CA ASN A 9 -3.76 9.76 8.99
C ASN A 9 -3.27 9.82 7.55
N VAL A 10 -2.15 10.53 7.37
CA VAL A 10 -1.27 10.34 6.23
C VAL A 10 -0.29 9.22 6.59
N ILE A 11 -0.39 8.13 5.84
CA ILE A 11 0.50 6.97 5.93
C ILE A 11 1.65 7.23 4.97
N VAL A 12 2.89 7.14 5.46
CA VAL A 12 4.05 7.36 4.60
C VAL A 12 4.56 6.02 4.07
N SER A 13 4.58 5.88 2.74
CA SER A 13 5.17 4.73 2.08
C SER A 13 6.68 4.94 1.96
N VAL A 14 7.47 4.13 2.69
CA VAL A 14 8.94 4.17 2.70
C VAL A 14 9.44 2.91 2.03
N GLN A 15 9.78 3.00 0.76
CA GLN A 15 10.20 1.88 -0.07
C GLN A 15 11.30 2.33 -1.02
N ALA A 16 12.30 1.47 -1.21
CA ALA A 16 13.35 1.63 -2.23
C ALA A 16 13.60 0.28 -2.91
N MET A 17 14.03 0.33 -4.17
CA MET A 17 14.42 -0.86 -4.93
C MET A 17 15.92 -1.14 -4.71
N PRO A 18 16.39 -2.38 -4.89
CA PRO A 18 17.79 -2.76 -4.64
C PRO A 18 18.83 -1.92 -5.38
N ASP A 19 18.49 -1.39 -6.54
CA ASP A 19 19.34 -0.53 -7.38
C ASP A 19 19.30 0.96 -6.97
N GLU A 20 18.44 1.33 -6.03
CA GLU A 20 18.30 2.72 -5.59
C GLU A 20 19.28 3.08 -4.46
N PRO A 21 19.82 4.32 -4.47
CA PRO A 21 20.79 4.75 -3.44
C PRO A 21 20.31 4.63 -1.99
N LEU A 22 19.01 4.75 -1.75
CA LEU A 22 18.41 4.70 -0.42
C LEU A 22 18.02 3.28 0.03
N TYR A 23 18.29 2.23 -0.75
CA TYR A 23 17.94 0.85 -0.41
C TYR A 23 18.69 0.28 0.81
N LYS A 24 19.88 0.82 1.11
CA LYS A 24 20.68 0.39 2.26
C LYS A 24 19.89 0.54 3.56
N GLU A 25 20.09 -0.43 4.48
CA GLU A 25 19.36 -0.49 5.75
C GLU A 25 19.43 0.81 6.54
N GLU A 26 20.63 1.38 6.66
CA GLU A 26 20.84 2.64 7.37
C GLU A 26 20.09 3.80 6.75
N CYS A 27 20.02 3.84 5.42
CA CYS A 27 19.29 4.87 4.68
C CYS A 27 17.77 4.72 4.88
N MET A 28 17.26 3.48 4.79
CA MET A 28 15.85 3.19 5.04
C MET A 28 15.46 3.54 6.48
N LYS A 29 16.26 3.16 7.48
CA LYS A 29 16.05 3.50 8.89
C LYS A 29 16.04 5.03 9.10
N ALA A 30 17.01 5.74 8.52
CA ALA A 30 17.09 7.19 8.60
C ALA A 30 15.88 7.87 7.95
N MET A 31 15.41 7.38 6.79
CA MET A 31 14.21 7.88 6.12
C MET A 31 12.96 7.66 6.98
N MET A 32 12.77 6.45 7.54
CA MET A 32 11.65 6.14 8.44
C MET A 32 11.65 7.07 9.65
N GLN A 33 12.80 7.23 10.31
CA GLN A 33 12.95 8.13 11.46
C GLN A 33 12.63 9.59 11.07
N SER A 34 13.09 10.03 9.90
CA SER A 34 12.87 11.40 9.42
C SER A 34 11.38 11.69 9.20
N VAL A 35 10.66 10.79 8.55
CA VAL A 35 9.21 10.98 8.31
C VAL A 35 8.40 10.85 9.60
N MET A 36 8.84 10.00 10.55
CA MET A 36 8.22 9.93 11.89
C MET A 36 8.45 11.22 12.68
N ASN A 37 9.64 11.82 12.61
CA ASN A 37 9.91 13.15 13.20
C ASN A 37 9.03 14.24 12.57
N GLY A 38 8.62 14.06 11.30
CA GLY A 38 7.64 14.90 10.61
C GLY A 38 6.19 14.64 11.02
N GLY A 39 5.94 13.66 11.89
CA GLY A 39 4.61 13.35 12.43
C GLY A 39 3.94 12.10 11.87
N ALA A 40 4.58 11.35 10.98
CA ALA A 40 4.05 10.07 10.49
C ALA A 40 3.96 9.06 11.63
N LYS A 41 2.77 8.47 11.84
CA LYS A 41 2.52 7.45 12.86
C LYS A 41 2.43 6.05 12.28
N VAL A 42 2.14 5.98 10.99
CA VAL A 42 1.92 4.73 10.25
C VAL A 42 2.85 4.73 9.05
N LEU A 43 3.60 3.66 8.88
CA LEU A 43 4.50 3.46 7.75
C LEU A 43 4.01 2.28 6.89
N ARG A 44 4.10 2.43 5.58
CA ARG A 44 3.93 1.33 4.62
C ARG A 44 5.30 0.98 4.05
N VAL A 45 5.76 -0.25 4.29
CA VAL A 45 7.13 -0.67 3.96
C VAL A 45 7.15 -2.00 3.22
N ALA A 46 8.23 -2.26 2.47
CA ALA A 46 8.38 -3.46 1.68
C ALA A 46 9.49 -4.37 2.22
N GLY A 47 9.13 -5.66 2.41
CA GLY A 47 10.05 -6.69 2.87
C GLY A 47 10.19 -6.79 4.40
N THR A 48 10.59 -7.95 4.85
CA THR A 48 10.66 -8.30 6.28
C THR A 48 11.69 -7.48 7.04
N ARG A 49 12.80 -7.10 6.38
CA ARG A 49 13.84 -6.20 6.95
C ARG A 49 13.22 -4.88 7.38
N ASP A 50 12.53 -4.23 6.44
CA ASP A 50 12.00 -2.88 6.66
C ASP A 50 10.80 -2.88 7.61
N VAL A 51 10.01 -3.97 7.63
CA VAL A 51 8.98 -4.19 8.67
C VAL A 51 9.60 -4.22 10.05
N LYS A 52 10.66 -5.00 10.27
CA LYS A 52 11.34 -5.08 11.58
C LYS A 52 11.89 -3.73 12.02
N ILE A 53 12.56 -3.01 11.13
CA ILE A 53 13.10 -1.66 11.41
C ILE A 53 11.96 -0.71 11.82
N ALA A 54 10.87 -0.67 11.07
CA ALA A 54 9.73 0.20 11.37
C ALA A 54 9.07 -0.16 12.72
N LYS A 55 9.00 -1.44 13.05
CA LYS A 55 8.51 -1.91 14.37
C LYS A 55 9.45 -1.53 15.51
N GLU A 56 10.77 -1.64 15.33
CA GLU A 56 11.77 -1.19 16.32
C GLU A 56 11.67 0.32 16.57
N LEU A 57 11.33 1.11 15.57
CA LEU A 57 11.10 2.55 15.69
C LEU A 57 9.75 2.90 16.35
N GLY A 58 8.89 1.90 16.65
CA GLY A 58 7.61 2.08 17.32
C GLY A 58 6.46 2.51 16.39
N SER A 59 6.60 2.37 15.08
CA SER A 59 5.54 2.69 14.13
C SER A 59 4.44 1.61 14.09
N THR A 60 3.22 2.00 13.73
CA THR A 60 2.23 1.09 13.16
C THR A 60 2.65 0.77 11.72
N VAL A 61 2.66 -0.50 11.34
CA VAL A 61 3.27 -0.95 10.09
C VAL A 61 2.27 -1.65 9.17
N ILE A 62 2.13 -1.13 7.96
CA ILE A 62 1.55 -1.83 6.82
C ILE A 62 2.71 -2.50 6.07
N GLY A 63 2.74 -3.84 6.08
CA GLY A 63 3.76 -4.63 5.40
C GLY A 63 3.29 -5.11 4.04
N ILE A 64 4.19 -5.05 3.05
CA ILE A 64 4.06 -5.71 1.75
C ILE A 64 5.34 -6.46 1.42
N THR A 65 5.29 -7.38 0.47
CA THR A 65 6.48 -7.84 -0.23
C THR A 65 6.42 -7.42 -1.70
N LYS A 66 7.59 -7.25 -2.28
CA LYS A 66 7.78 -7.04 -3.73
C LYS A 66 9.02 -7.81 -4.17
N PRO A 67 9.11 -8.27 -5.43
CA PRO A 67 10.35 -8.83 -5.97
C PRO A 67 11.42 -7.75 -6.08
N ASP A 68 12.69 -8.14 -6.09
CA ASP A 68 13.85 -7.25 -6.22
C ASP A 68 13.90 -6.47 -7.55
N GLY A 69 13.14 -6.92 -8.55
CA GLY A 69 12.91 -6.22 -9.81
C GLY A 69 11.52 -6.53 -10.35
N LEU A 70 10.89 -5.54 -10.95
CA LEU A 70 9.58 -5.75 -11.56
C LEU A 70 9.73 -6.64 -12.80
N PRO A 71 8.99 -7.75 -12.92
CA PRO A 71 8.96 -8.56 -14.13
C PRO A 71 8.42 -7.75 -15.32
N SER A 72 8.81 -8.08 -16.53
CA SER A 72 8.41 -7.33 -17.74
C SER A 72 6.88 -7.27 -17.93
N ASN A 73 6.17 -8.29 -17.47
CA ASN A 73 4.71 -8.40 -17.52
C ASN A 73 4.01 -8.03 -16.19
N TRP A 74 4.63 -7.18 -15.37
CA TRP A 74 4.12 -6.82 -14.03
C TRP A 74 2.68 -6.28 -14.02
N LYS A 75 2.20 -5.73 -15.13
CA LYS A 75 0.82 -5.26 -15.28
C LYS A 75 -0.20 -6.40 -15.39
N GLU A 76 0.24 -7.59 -15.76
CA GLU A 76 -0.61 -8.75 -16.04
C GLU A 76 -0.63 -9.77 -14.90
N ILE A 77 0.31 -9.67 -13.97
CA ILE A 77 0.49 -10.65 -12.88
C ILE A 77 0.44 -10.00 -11.50
N VAL A 78 0.13 -10.81 -10.50
CA VAL A 78 0.22 -10.42 -9.09
C VAL A 78 1.68 -10.53 -8.62
N TYR A 79 2.20 -9.45 -8.02
CA TYR A 79 3.57 -9.40 -7.49
C TYR A 79 3.67 -8.75 -6.09
N ILE A 80 2.61 -8.14 -5.58
CA ILE A 80 2.58 -7.58 -4.23
C ILE A 80 2.00 -8.61 -3.28
N THR A 81 2.81 -9.11 -2.36
CA THR A 81 2.43 -10.15 -1.37
C THR A 81 1.57 -11.25 -2.03
N PRO A 82 2.13 -11.96 -3.02
CA PRO A 82 1.34 -12.74 -3.97
C PRO A 82 0.77 -14.04 -3.41
N THR A 83 1.34 -14.57 -2.32
CA THR A 83 0.91 -15.85 -1.74
C THR A 83 0.86 -15.82 -0.21
N THR A 84 0.38 -16.90 0.39
CA THR A 84 0.38 -17.11 1.85
C THR A 84 1.79 -17.14 2.44
N VAL A 85 2.81 -17.51 1.65
CA VAL A 85 4.20 -17.54 2.12
C VAL A 85 4.70 -16.13 2.44
N GLU A 86 4.51 -15.19 1.50
CA GLU A 86 4.91 -13.79 1.71
C GLU A 86 4.06 -13.13 2.82
N ALA A 87 2.76 -13.45 2.89
CA ALA A 87 1.91 -12.94 3.96
C ALA A 87 2.41 -13.43 5.33
N GLN A 88 2.76 -14.71 5.47
CA GLN A 88 3.31 -15.27 6.72
C GLN A 88 4.64 -14.60 7.10
N GLN A 89 5.53 -14.37 6.14
CA GLN A 89 6.80 -13.68 6.41
C GLN A 89 6.59 -12.27 6.98
N LEU A 90 5.59 -11.52 6.50
CA LEU A 90 5.26 -10.20 7.02
C LEU A 90 4.63 -10.26 8.43
N ILE A 91 3.80 -11.27 8.70
CA ILE A 91 3.22 -11.54 10.00
C ILE A 91 4.34 -11.82 11.01
N ASP A 92 5.26 -12.72 10.68
CA ASP A 92 6.41 -13.10 11.52
C ASP A 92 7.37 -11.94 11.76
N ALA A 93 7.50 -11.04 10.78
CA ALA A 93 8.28 -9.80 10.93
C ALA A 93 7.61 -8.77 11.85
N GLY A 94 6.33 -8.97 12.21
CA GLY A 94 5.59 -8.13 13.16
C GLY A 94 4.72 -7.05 12.54
N ALA A 95 4.45 -7.08 11.23
CA ALA A 95 3.53 -6.13 10.62
C ALA A 95 2.15 -6.15 11.30
N ASP A 96 1.50 -5.01 11.41
CA ASP A 96 0.18 -4.86 12.03
C ASP A 96 -0.95 -5.05 11.01
N ILE A 97 -0.70 -4.60 9.79
CA ILE A 97 -1.58 -4.71 8.62
C ILE A 97 -0.78 -5.39 7.51
N ILE A 98 -1.35 -6.41 6.90
CA ILE A 98 -0.74 -7.08 5.75
C ILE A 98 -1.48 -6.61 4.50
N ALA A 99 -0.78 -5.88 3.64
CA ALA A 99 -1.33 -5.49 2.35
C ALA A 99 -0.89 -6.48 1.26
N PHE A 100 -1.81 -6.79 0.37
CA PHE A 100 -1.62 -7.73 -0.72
C PHE A 100 -2.40 -7.29 -1.95
N ASP A 101 -1.98 -7.76 -3.09
CA ASP A 101 -2.68 -7.54 -4.35
C ASP A 101 -4.07 -8.20 -4.29
N GLY A 102 -5.12 -7.38 -4.34
CA GLY A 102 -6.52 -7.83 -4.28
C GLY A 102 -7.17 -7.99 -5.65
N THR A 103 -6.39 -7.92 -6.74
CA THR A 103 -6.92 -8.01 -8.10
C THR A 103 -7.23 -9.44 -8.52
N SER A 104 -8.00 -9.57 -9.61
CA SER A 104 -8.37 -10.85 -10.22
C SER A 104 -7.25 -11.50 -11.06
N ARG A 105 -6.08 -10.83 -11.18
CA ARG A 105 -4.96 -11.33 -11.96
C ARG A 105 -4.42 -12.66 -11.41
N PRO A 106 -3.81 -13.49 -12.27
CA PRO A 106 -3.32 -14.81 -11.84
C PRO A 106 -2.21 -14.70 -10.79
N ARG A 107 -2.33 -15.53 -9.74
CA ARG A 107 -1.36 -15.63 -8.65
C ARG A 107 -0.39 -16.78 -8.85
N PRO A 108 0.84 -16.66 -8.37
CA PRO A 108 1.80 -17.77 -8.39
C PRO A 108 1.23 -19.02 -7.71
N ASN A 109 1.59 -20.18 -8.25
CA ASN A 109 1.27 -21.50 -7.69
C ASN A 109 -0.23 -21.76 -7.47
N GLY A 110 -1.11 -21.03 -8.15
CA GLY A 110 -2.56 -21.15 -7.98
C GLY A 110 -3.07 -20.74 -6.59
N CYS A 111 -2.31 -19.93 -5.86
CA CYS A 111 -2.71 -19.43 -4.54
C CYS A 111 -4.02 -18.65 -4.66
N LYS A 112 -4.96 -18.93 -3.76
CA LYS A 112 -6.25 -18.24 -3.74
C LYS A 112 -6.20 -17.01 -2.83
N LEU A 113 -6.97 -16.01 -3.19
CA LEU A 113 -7.08 -14.77 -2.41
C LEU A 113 -7.65 -15.05 -1.02
N GLU A 114 -8.64 -15.95 -0.93
CA GLU A 114 -9.27 -16.38 0.30
C GLU A 114 -8.27 -16.97 1.30
N ASP A 115 -7.30 -17.75 0.81
CA ASP A 115 -6.29 -18.39 1.67
C ASP A 115 -5.37 -17.33 2.33
N ILE A 116 -5.02 -16.26 1.58
CA ILE A 116 -4.21 -15.16 2.10
C ILE A 116 -5.00 -14.39 3.17
N ILE A 117 -6.27 -14.06 2.90
CA ILE A 117 -7.13 -13.32 3.84
C ILE A 117 -7.34 -14.13 5.12
N SER A 118 -7.66 -15.43 5.00
CA SER A 118 -7.86 -16.32 6.14
C SER A 118 -6.62 -16.40 7.02
N LEU A 119 -5.45 -16.62 6.42
CA LEU A 119 -4.17 -16.65 7.14
C LEU A 119 -3.92 -15.35 7.93
N ILE A 120 -4.12 -14.20 7.31
CA ILE A 120 -3.91 -12.90 7.95
C ILE A 120 -4.83 -12.74 9.17
N LYS A 121 -6.12 -13.06 9.00
CA LYS A 121 -7.13 -12.92 10.06
C LYS A 121 -6.94 -13.93 11.20
N GLU A 122 -6.58 -15.17 10.92
CA GLU A 122 -6.24 -16.19 11.92
C GLU A 122 -5.06 -15.79 12.80
N ASN A 123 -4.15 -14.97 12.28
CA ASN A 123 -3.03 -14.40 13.03
C ASN A 123 -3.38 -13.05 13.72
N GLY A 124 -4.65 -12.65 13.74
CA GLY A 124 -5.10 -11.43 14.40
C GLY A 124 -4.60 -10.13 13.78
N LYS A 125 -4.21 -10.17 12.48
CA LYS A 125 -3.76 -9.02 11.71
C LYS A 125 -4.90 -8.45 10.86
N LEU A 126 -4.77 -7.20 10.40
CA LEU A 126 -5.71 -6.62 9.46
C LEU A 126 -5.30 -6.93 8.02
N ALA A 127 -6.28 -7.35 7.23
CA ALA A 127 -6.15 -7.66 5.82
C ALA A 127 -6.46 -6.43 4.96
N MET A 128 -5.49 -5.92 4.20
CA MET A 128 -5.65 -4.77 3.31
C MET A 128 -5.49 -5.21 1.85
N ALA A 129 -6.53 -5.01 1.05
CA ALA A 129 -6.49 -5.34 -0.38
C ALA A 129 -6.11 -4.11 -1.22
N ASP A 130 -5.00 -4.20 -1.95
CA ASP A 130 -4.61 -3.26 -3.00
C ASP A 130 -5.38 -3.62 -4.28
N ILE A 131 -6.27 -2.76 -4.73
CA ILE A 131 -7.14 -3.02 -5.88
C ILE A 131 -6.96 -1.99 -6.98
N SER A 132 -7.46 -2.30 -8.17
CA SER A 132 -7.41 -1.45 -9.35
C SER A 132 -8.78 -1.04 -9.87
N THR A 133 -9.84 -1.80 -9.54
CA THR A 133 -11.20 -1.53 -9.99
C THR A 133 -12.23 -1.62 -8.85
N LEU A 134 -13.44 -1.11 -9.07
CA LEU A 134 -14.54 -1.20 -8.12
C LEU A 134 -14.97 -2.66 -7.87
N GLU A 135 -15.02 -3.45 -8.93
CA GLU A 135 -15.43 -4.85 -8.88
C GLU A 135 -14.49 -5.67 -7.99
N GLU A 136 -13.20 -5.43 -8.10
CA GLU A 136 -12.20 -6.05 -7.23
C GLU A 136 -12.39 -5.65 -5.76
N GLY A 137 -12.67 -4.36 -5.52
CA GLY A 137 -12.97 -3.87 -4.17
C GLY A 137 -14.22 -4.51 -3.55
N ILE A 138 -15.28 -4.69 -4.33
CA ILE A 138 -16.51 -5.38 -3.90
C ILE A 138 -16.22 -6.87 -3.62
N HIS A 139 -15.50 -7.52 -4.52
CA HIS A 139 -15.11 -8.93 -4.34
C HIS A 139 -14.26 -9.12 -3.08
N CYS A 140 -13.24 -8.28 -2.85
CA CYS A 140 -12.44 -8.33 -1.62
C CYS A 140 -13.28 -8.13 -0.35
N LYS A 141 -14.28 -7.23 -0.39
CA LYS A 141 -15.24 -7.07 0.70
C LYS A 141 -15.99 -8.38 0.99
N GLU A 142 -16.49 -9.06 -0.04
CA GLU A 142 -17.21 -10.34 0.10
C GLU A 142 -16.33 -11.43 0.71
N LEU A 143 -15.02 -11.39 0.43
CA LEU A 143 -14.01 -12.28 1.02
C LEU A 143 -13.63 -11.89 2.45
N GLY A 144 -14.10 -10.74 2.96
CA GLY A 144 -13.94 -10.34 4.34
C GLY A 144 -12.64 -9.60 4.65
N VAL A 145 -12.07 -8.83 3.72
CA VAL A 145 -10.97 -7.90 4.03
C VAL A 145 -11.41 -6.80 4.98
N ASP A 146 -10.46 -6.22 5.68
CA ASP A 146 -10.72 -5.15 6.64
C ASP A 146 -10.57 -3.76 6.00
N ILE A 147 -9.75 -3.65 4.93
CA ILE A 147 -9.39 -2.40 4.26
C ILE A 147 -9.29 -2.64 2.76
N VAL A 148 -9.70 -1.66 1.94
CA VAL A 148 -9.39 -1.60 0.51
C VAL A 148 -8.59 -0.36 0.18
N SER A 149 -7.67 -0.45 -0.79
CA SER A 149 -6.82 0.67 -1.22
C SER A 149 -6.75 0.77 -2.74
N THR A 150 -6.79 1.98 -3.26
CA THR A 150 -6.71 2.27 -4.70
C THR A 150 -5.31 2.11 -5.30
N THR A 151 -4.40 1.47 -4.59
CA THR A 151 -2.96 1.37 -4.89
C THR A 151 -2.65 0.98 -6.33
N LEU A 152 -3.42 0.07 -6.91
CA LEU A 152 -3.18 -0.48 -8.24
C LEU A 152 -3.99 0.20 -9.35
N SER A 153 -4.82 1.19 -9.02
CA SER A 153 -5.56 1.96 -10.03
C SER A 153 -4.63 2.67 -11.01
N GLY A 154 -4.80 2.37 -12.30
CA GLY A 154 -3.97 2.86 -13.39
C GLY A 154 -2.70 2.05 -13.65
N TYR A 155 -2.44 0.99 -12.86
CA TYR A 155 -1.22 0.18 -12.95
C TYR A 155 -1.45 -1.27 -13.39
N THR A 156 -2.68 -1.67 -13.68
CA THR A 156 -3.04 -2.98 -14.24
C THR A 156 -3.55 -2.82 -15.66
N MET A 157 -3.59 -3.90 -16.43
CA MET A 157 -4.15 -3.84 -17.79
C MET A 157 -5.63 -3.45 -17.77
N GLU A 158 -6.38 -3.87 -16.75
CA GLU A 158 -7.80 -3.61 -16.55
C GLU A 158 -8.11 -2.15 -16.21
N SER A 159 -7.17 -1.46 -15.58
CA SER A 159 -7.34 -0.07 -15.11
C SER A 159 -6.35 0.92 -15.73
N LEU A 160 -5.68 0.53 -16.82
CA LEU A 160 -4.60 1.33 -17.41
C LEU A 160 -5.07 2.77 -17.71
N SER A 161 -4.30 3.74 -17.20
CA SER A 161 -4.63 5.16 -17.33
C SER A 161 -3.36 6.00 -17.40
N ASP A 162 -3.38 7.04 -18.24
CA ASP A 162 -2.34 8.07 -18.32
C ASP A 162 -2.59 9.24 -17.35
N SER A 163 -3.60 9.13 -16.47
CA SER A 163 -3.92 10.17 -15.49
C SER A 163 -2.73 10.41 -14.56
N ILE A 164 -2.43 11.68 -14.34
CA ILE A 164 -1.45 12.13 -13.34
C ILE A 164 -2.10 12.43 -11.98
N GLU A 165 -3.43 12.45 -11.91
CA GLU A 165 -4.19 12.70 -10.70
C GLU A 165 -4.51 11.41 -9.93
N PRO A 166 -4.69 11.50 -8.60
CA PRO A 166 -5.25 10.40 -7.81
C PRO A 166 -6.63 9.97 -8.33
N ASP A 167 -6.96 8.70 -8.19
CA ASP A 167 -8.26 8.18 -8.61
C ASP A 167 -9.36 8.47 -7.56
N TYR A 168 -9.82 9.70 -7.58
CA TYR A 168 -10.90 10.15 -6.69
C TYR A 168 -12.25 9.51 -7.00
N GLU A 169 -12.48 9.13 -8.26
CA GLU A 169 -13.74 8.49 -8.65
C GLU A 169 -13.82 7.07 -8.10
N LEU A 170 -12.75 6.29 -8.24
CA LEU A 170 -12.67 4.96 -7.62
C LEU A 170 -12.79 5.06 -6.09
N LEU A 171 -12.12 6.02 -5.45
CA LEU A 171 -12.26 6.28 -4.02
C LEU A 171 -13.73 6.50 -3.63
N ARG A 172 -14.42 7.40 -4.33
CA ARG A 172 -15.85 7.73 -4.08
C ARG A 172 -16.73 6.50 -4.19
N LEU A 173 -16.58 5.75 -5.27
CA LEU A 173 -17.35 4.53 -5.53
C LEU A 173 -17.10 3.45 -4.47
N LEU A 174 -15.85 3.24 -4.06
CA LEU A 174 -15.53 2.28 -3.02
C LEU A 174 -16.14 2.68 -1.67
N VAL A 175 -16.05 3.96 -1.28
CA VAL A 175 -16.68 4.46 -0.05
C VAL A 175 -18.19 4.21 -0.06
N GLU A 176 -18.86 4.50 -1.18
CA GLU A 176 -20.31 4.34 -1.31
C GLU A 176 -20.76 2.86 -1.34
N LYS A 177 -19.99 1.98 -1.98
CA LYS A 177 -20.42 0.61 -2.28
C LYS A 177 -19.91 -0.45 -1.31
N THR A 178 -18.78 -0.21 -0.66
CA THR A 178 -18.18 -1.23 0.18
C THR A 178 -18.52 -1.10 1.65
N ASN A 179 -18.74 0.10 2.18
CA ASN A 179 -18.82 0.41 3.62
C ASN A 179 -17.55 -0.01 4.39
N LEU A 180 -16.44 -0.27 3.70
CA LEU A 180 -15.14 -0.55 4.32
C LEU A 180 -14.35 0.75 4.50
N PRO A 181 -13.38 0.76 5.41
CA PRO A 181 -12.30 1.75 5.39
C PRO A 181 -11.59 1.74 4.04
N VAL A 182 -11.61 2.87 3.33
CA VAL A 182 -10.97 3.02 2.01
C VAL A 182 -9.75 3.91 2.14
N ILE A 183 -8.62 3.45 1.64
CA ILE A 183 -7.37 4.22 1.56
C ILE A 183 -7.18 4.71 0.13
N LEU A 184 -6.92 6.02 -0.03
CA LEU A 184 -6.44 6.55 -1.30
C LEU A 184 -4.93 6.42 -1.36
N GLU A 185 -4.42 5.71 -2.35
CA GLU A 185 -3.00 5.61 -2.66
C GLU A 185 -2.76 5.79 -4.16
N GLY A 186 -1.71 6.48 -4.52
CA GLY A 186 -1.28 6.70 -5.89
C GLY A 186 -1.44 8.15 -6.36
N ARG A 187 -0.37 8.68 -6.98
CA ARG A 187 -0.31 9.96 -7.68
C ARG A 187 -0.63 11.20 -6.81
N ILE A 188 -0.46 11.12 -5.48
CA ILE A 188 -0.68 12.23 -4.53
C ILE A 188 0.62 13.02 -4.38
N TRP A 189 0.57 14.32 -4.65
CA TRP A 189 1.74 15.20 -4.66
C TRP A 189 1.56 16.49 -3.88
N SER A 190 0.37 16.79 -3.36
CA SER A 190 0.10 18.03 -2.63
C SER A 190 -0.80 17.83 -1.41
N PRO A 191 -0.74 18.71 -0.41
CA PRO A 191 -1.66 18.72 0.74
C PRO A 191 -3.12 18.96 0.35
N GLU A 192 -3.37 19.66 -0.76
CA GLU A 192 -4.71 19.94 -1.29
C GLU A 192 -5.37 18.65 -1.77
N GLU A 193 -4.60 17.77 -2.42
CA GLU A 193 -5.05 16.45 -2.86
C GLU A 193 -5.41 15.55 -1.68
N VAL A 194 -4.63 15.59 -0.60
CA VAL A 194 -4.94 14.91 0.66
C VAL A 194 -6.24 15.41 1.26
N THR A 195 -6.40 16.74 1.32
CA THR A 195 -7.63 17.37 1.83
C THR A 195 -8.86 16.96 1.01
N LYS A 196 -8.72 16.90 -0.33
CA LYS A 196 -9.77 16.44 -1.25
C LYS A 196 -10.14 14.97 -0.98
N ALA A 197 -9.14 14.10 -0.78
CA ALA A 197 -9.38 12.69 -0.46
C ALA A 197 -10.21 12.50 0.81
N PHE A 198 -9.86 13.21 1.89
CA PHE A 198 -10.62 13.13 3.14
C PHE A 198 -12.05 13.68 3.00
N LYS A 199 -12.27 14.75 2.21
CA LYS A 199 -13.61 15.28 1.92
C LYS A 199 -14.50 14.28 1.16
N ILE A 200 -13.91 13.42 0.33
CA ILE A 200 -14.60 12.35 -0.40
C ILE A 200 -14.95 11.18 0.53
N GLY A 201 -14.22 11.01 1.64
CA GLY A 201 -14.48 9.96 2.63
C GLY A 201 -13.34 8.95 2.76
N ALA A 202 -12.13 9.27 2.28
CA ALA A 202 -10.96 8.41 2.54
C ALA A 202 -10.79 8.19 4.05
N HIS A 203 -10.57 6.95 4.46
CA HIS A 203 -10.26 6.60 5.85
C HIS A 203 -8.83 7.05 6.21
N ALA A 204 -7.90 6.86 5.29
CA ALA A 204 -6.52 7.33 5.35
C ALA A 204 -6.00 7.58 3.93
N VAL A 205 -4.80 8.15 3.83
CA VAL A 205 -4.13 8.44 2.56
C VAL A 205 -2.70 7.91 2.62
N VAL A 206 -2.25 7.18 1.60
CA VAL A 206 -0.85 6.73 1.49
C VAL A 206 -0.09 7.59 0.50
N ILE A 207 1.06 8.12 0.93
CA ILE A 207 1.96 8.92 0.09
C ILE A 207 3.36 8.30 0.11
N GLY A 208 3.88 7.99 -1.07
CA GLY A 208 5.25 7.49 -1.25
C GLY A 208 6.13 8.52 -1.96
N SER A 209 6.01 8.57 -3.29
CA SER A 209 6.94 9.29 -4.18
C SER A 209 7.14 10.77 -3.83
N ALA A 210 6.10 11.46 -3.39
CA ALA A 210 6.16 12.88 -3.02
C ALA A 210 6.91 13.14 -1.70
N ILE A 211 7.20 12.13 -0.89
CA ILE A 211 7.87 12.28 0.41
C ILE A 211 9.21 11.53 0.44
N THR A 212 9.25 10.28 -0.04
CA THR A 212 10.36 9.35 0.21
C THR A 212 11.20 9.02 -1.02
N ARG A 213 10.91 9.63 -2.19
CA ARG A 213 11.64 9.41 -3.44
C ARG A 213 12.29 10.71 -3.93
N PRO A 214 13.41 11.16 -3.33
CA PRO A 214 14.08 12.41 -3.70
C PRO A 214 14.35 12.55 -5.20
N GLN A 215 14.71 11.46 -5.87
CA GLN A 215 14.95 11.43 -7.31
C GLN A 215 13.69 11.80 -8.12
N LEU A 216 12.52 11.36 -7.71
CA LEU A 216 11.24 11.69 -8.39
C LEU A 216 10.79 13.12 -8.05
N ILE A 217 11.00 13.53 -6.80
CA ILE A 217 10.71 14.92 -6.36
C ILE A 217 11.59 15.89 -7.17
N THR A 218 12.90 15.62 -7.21
CA THR A 218 13.86 16.46 -7.96
C THR A 218 13.49 16.54 -9.44
N LYS A 219 13.21 15.37 -10.07
CA LYS A 219 12.79 15.29 -11.47
C LYS A 219 11.59 16.20 -11.76
N ARG A 220 10.56 16.17 -10.89
CA ARG A 220 9.36 16.99 -11.04
C ARG A 220 9.65 18.51 -11.03
N PHE A 221 10.64 18.95 -10.27
CA PHE A 221 11.06 20.36 -10.26
C PHE A 221 11.91 20.75 -11.47
N ILE A 222 12.68 19.81 -12.03
CA ILE A 222 13.54 20.07 -13.20
C ILE A 222 12.71 20.08 -14.50
N GLU A 223 11.76 19.18 -14.64
CA GLU A 223 10.93 18.98 -15.85
C GLU A 223 9.66 19.84 -15.89
N ARG A 224 9.60 20.93 -15.11
CA ARG A 224 8.51 21.91 -15.03
C ARG A 224 8.07 22.46 -16.38
#